data_9c436b89c21871214c98e08e611408e3
#
_entry.id   9c436b89c21871214c98e08e611408e3
#
_cell.length_a   1.000
_cell.length_b   1.000
_cell.length_c   1.000
_cell.angle_alpha   90.00
_cell.angle_beta   90.00
_cell.angle_gamma   90.00
#
_symmetry.space_group_name_H-M   'P 1'
#
loop_
_entity.id
_entity.type
_entity.pdbx_description
1 polymer ?
#
loop_
_entity_poly.entity_id
_entity_poly.type
_entity_poly.pdbx_seq_one_letter_code
_entity_poly.pdbx_strand_id
1 'polypeptide(L)'
;MTGFLDRMAAASRMRLEEAHAREPVATLRARAFATPLPPPLLLRDRFNLIAEFKRRSPSLGRLGDADIVPRVTAYAQGGAAAVSVLTEPSQFHGSLEHLATAAATLAAFGVPVMRKDFLVDPYQLYEARAAGAGGALLIVRMLSREALTEMTDCARELGMFVVVEAFDAADIERATAGIRRGCPLASPELHAPLGDTHRHLGRGTPAALLGVNCRDLQTLEVMPHRFAELADALPRELPCVAESGITTPDDCAEVARDGYEVVLVGSALMQAPDPAGVIRTMLAAGRAAA
;
A
#
# COMPACT_ATOMS: atom_id res chain seq x y z
N MET A 1 28.56 5.37 3.51
CA MET A 1 27.78 5.25 2.24
C MET A 1 26.33 5.48 2.59
N THR A 2 25.63 6.37 1.88
CA THR A 2 24.19 6.63 2.08
C THR A 2 23.38 5.36 1.77
N GLY A 3 22.44 4.98 2.66
CA GLY A 3 21.60 3.83 2.50
C GLY A 3 20.68 3.90 1.27
N PHE A 4 20.01 2.80 0.92
CA PHE A 4 19.07 2.79 -0.21
C PHE A 4 17.92 3.78 0.02
N LEU A 5 17.32 3.78 1.22
CA LEU A 5 16.25 4.73 1.58
C LEU A 5 16.69 6.18 1.49
N ASP A 6 17.91 6.51 1.93
CA ASP A 6 18.42 7.89 1.86
C ASP A 6 18.51 8.39 0.42
N ARG A 7 19.00 7.51 -0.50
CA ARG A 7 19.05 7.83 -1.93
C ARG A 7 17.65 8.01 -2.52
N MET A 8 16.70 7.16 -2.14
CA MET A 8 15.32 7.26 -2.61
C MET A 8 14.61 8.50 -2.07
N ALA A 9 14.86 8.85 -0.80
CA ALA A 9 14.37 10.08 -0.20
C ALA A 9 14.93 11.32 -0.91
N ALA A 10 16.22 11.35 -1.20
CA ALA A 10 16.85 12.43 -1.95
C ALA A 10 16.27 12.57 -3.37
N ALA A 11 16.14 11.45 -4.10
CA ALA A 11 15.53 11.45 -5.42
C ALA A 11 14.05 11.88 -5.39
N SER A 12 13.33 11.50 -4.35
CA SER A 12 11.93 11.93 -4.15
C SER A 12 11.83 13.44 -3.92
N ARG A 13 12.72 14.03 -3.11
CA ARG A 13 12.76 15.48 -2.89
C ARG A 13 13.07 16.25 -4.18
N MET A 14 14.00 15.76 -5.00
CA MET A 14 14.29 16.37 -6.31
C MET A 14 13.06 16.37 -7.21
N ARG A 15 12.35 15.23 -7.32
CA ARG A 15 11.09 15.15 -8.09
C ARG A 15 10.01 16.08 -7.54
N LEU A 16 9.95 16.24 -6.22
CA LEU A 16 9.05 17.17 -5.55
C LEU A 16 9.34 18.63 -5.94
N GLU A 17 10.61 19.06 -5.92
CA GLU A 17 11.02 20.41 -6.32
C GLU A 17 10.64 20.68 -7.78
N GLU A 18 10.91 19.73 -8.69
CA GLU A 18 10.51 19.84 -10.09
C GLU A 18 8.98 19.89 -10.26
N ALA A 19 8.23 19.13 -9.47
CA ALA A 19 6.77 19.13 -9.50
C ALA A 19 6.19 20.46 -9.01
N HIS A 20 6.73 21.02 -7.93
CA HIS A 20 6.36 22.34 -7.42
C HIS A 20 6.62 23.48 -8.44
N ALA A 21 7.71 23.37 -9.19
CA ALA A 21 8.04 24.34 -10.25
C ALA A 21 7.04 24.27 -11.43
N ARG A 22 6.44 23.10 -11.69
CA ARG A 22 5.46 22.90 -12.77
C ARG A 22 4.03 23.26 -12.37
N GLU A 23 3.62 22.93 -11.15
CA GLU A 23 2.24 23.15 -10.68
C GLU A 23 2.26 23.65 -9.23
N PRO A 24 1.74 24.87 -8.95
CA PRO A 24 1.62 25.36 -7.58
C PRO A 24 0.75 24.46 -6.72
N VAL A 25 1.09 24.31 -5.43
CA VAL A 25 0.37 23.44 -4.49
C VAL A 25 -1.13 23.75 -4.41
N ALA A 26 -1.51 25.04 -4.47
CA ALA A 26 -2.92 25.43 -4.42
C ALA A 26 -3.72 24.89 -5.62
N THR A 27 -3.13 24.92 -6.82
CA THR A 27 -3.72 24.41 -8.06
C THR A 27 -3.86 22.87 -7.99
N LEU A 28 -2.78 22.20 -7.61
CA LEU A 28 -2.78 20.74 -7.48
C LEU A 28 -3.77 20.27 -6.41
N ARG A 29 -3.83 20.95 -5.26
CA ARG A 29 -4.79 20.65 -4.18
C ARG A 29 -6.22 20.81 -4.67
N ALA A 30 -6.55 21.90 -5.38
CA ALA A 30 -7.89 22.09 -5.94
C ALA A 30 -8.25 20.97 -6.93
N ARG A 31 -7.31 20.56 -7.78
CA ARG A 31 -7.49 19.43 -8.73
C ARG A 31 -7.67 18.11 -7.99
N ALA A 32 -6.91 17.85 -6.94
CA ALA A 32 -7.05 16.65 -6.13
C ALA A 32 -8.45 16.53 -5.49
N PHE A 33 -8.98 17.64 -4.94
CA PHE A 33 -10.35 17.66 -4.37
C PHE A 33 -11.45 17.61 -5.43
N ALA A 34 -11.21 18.11 -6.64
CA ALA A 34 -12.15 18.03 -7.76
C ALA A 34 -12.22 16.65 -8.42
N THR A 35 -11.21 15.80 -8.22
CA THR A 35 -11.19 14.42 -8.75
C THR A 35 -12.29 13.59 -8.06
N PRO A 36 -13.07 12.75 -8.78
CA PRO A 36 -14.09 11.88 -8.16
C PRO A 36 -13.52 11.02 -7.03
N LEU A 37 -14.30 10.79 -5.99
CA LEU A 37 -13.86 9.92 -4.88
C LEU A 37 -13.51 8.53 -5.41
N PRO A 38 -12.36 7.96 -4.99
CA PRO A 38 -11.97 6.62 -5.38
C PRO A 38 -12.87 5.58 -4.72
N PRO A 39 -12.92 4.35 -5.25
CA PRO A 39 -13.54 3.23 -4.55
C PRO A 39 -12.95 3.09 -3.13
N PRO A 40 -13.76 2.77 -2.11
CA PRO A 40 -13.25 2.53 -0.76
C PRO A 40 -12.45 1.23 -0.69
N LEU A 41 -11.45 1.17 0.19
CA LEU A 41 -10.79 -0.11 0.52
C LEU A 41 -11.77 -0.97 1.33
N LEU A 42 -12.08 -2.15 0.82
CA LEU A 42 -12.96 -3.12 1.48
C LEU A 42 -12.16 -4.37 1.85
N LEU A 43 -11.92 -4.57 3.14
CA LEU A 43 -11.39 -5.83 3.67
C LEU A 43 -12.59 -6.73 4.01
N ARG A 44 -12.93 -7.62 3.08
CA ARG A 44 -14.21 -8.38 3.13
C ARG A 44 -14.15 -9.65 3.96
N ASP A 45 -12.95 -10.19 4.12
CA ASP A 45 -12.70 -11.46 4.80
C ASP A 45 -11.60 -11.29 5.84
N ARG A 46 -11.34 -12.34 6.62
CA ARG A 46 -10.23 -12.35 7.58
C ARG A 46 -8.86 -12.25 6.93
N PHE A 47 -8.76 -12.61 5.63
CA PHE A 47 -7.53 -12.52 4.86
C PHE A 47 -7.79 -11.93 3.48
N ASN A 48 -6.99 -10.92 3.10
CA ASN A 48 -7.14 -10.13 1.89
C ASN A 48 -5.79 -10.00 1.15
N LEU A 49 -5.82 -9.53 -0.10
CA LEU A 49 -4.62 -9.38 -0.92
C LEU A 49 -4.63 -8.01 -1.62
N ILE A 50 -3.51 -7.30 -1.53
CA ILE A 50 -3.18 -6.13 -2.35
C ILE A 50 -2.26 -6.63 -3.47
N ALA A 51 -2.69 -6.51 -4.72
CA ALA A 51 -1.89 -6.94 -5.87
C ALA A 51 -1.02 -5.78 -6.36
N GLU A 52 0.29 -6.02 -6.53
CA GLU A 52 1.23 -4.97 -6.93
C GLU A 52 1.58 -5.06 -8.41
N PHE A 53 1.41 -3.94 -9.11
CA PHE A 53 1.94 -3.73 -10.46
C PHE A 53 3.29 -3.00 -10.42
N LYS A 54 4.31 -3.62 -10.98
CA LYS A 54 5.65 -3.03 -11.15
C LYS A 54 6.37 -3.60 -12.36
N ARG A 55 7.04 -2.77 -13.14
CA ARG A 55 7.78 -3.18 -14.34
C ARG A 55 9.17 -3.69 -14.03
N ARG A 56 9.75 -3.25 -12.93
CA ARG A 56 11.10 -3.60 -12.48
C ARG A 56 11.14 -3.79 -10.98
N SER A 57 12.07 -4.62 -10.53
CA SER A 57 12.43 -4.77 -9.12
C SER A 57 13.94 -4.63 -8.96
N PRO A 58 14.46 -3.94 -7.93
CA PRO A 58 15.89 -3.84 -7.67
C PRO A 58 16.57 -5.21 -7.52
N SER A 59 15.86 -6.23 -7.00
CA SER A 59 16.41 -7.58 -6.76
C SER A 59 16.25 -8.52 -7.95
N LEU A 60 15.22 -8.38 -8.79
CA LEU A 60 14.92 -9.30 -9.90
C LEU A 60 15.12 -8.67 -11.28
N GLY A 61 15.49 -7.39 -11.34
CA GLY A 61 15.61 -6.67 -12.60
C GLY A 61 14.26 -6.42 -13.26
N ARG A 62 14.22 -6.45 -14.60
CA ARG A 62 12.99 -6.24 -15.41
C ARG A 62 12.05 -7.43 -15.27
N LEU A 63 10.81 -7.17 -14.88
CA LEU A 63 9.77 -8.19 -14.68
C LEU A 63 8.88 -8.39 -15.92
N GLY A 64 9.00 -7.52 -16.92
CA GLY A 64 8.29 -7.60 -18.20
C GLY A 64 7.71 -6.26 -18.64
N ASP A 65 7.25 -6.21 -19.90
CA ASP A 65 6.54 -5.07 -20.50
C ASP A 65 5.02 -5.31 -20.52
N ALA A 66 4.51 -5.99 -19.51
CA ALA A 66 3.08 -6.25 -19.42
C ALA A 66 2.29 -4.95 -19.50
N ASP A 67 1.30 -4.90 -20.39
CA ASP A 67 0.33 -3.82 -20.43
C ASP A 67 -0.39 -3.76 -19.06
N ILE A 68 -0.48 -2.56 -18.52
CA ILE A 68 -1.08 -2.34 -17.20
C ILE A 68 -2.57 -2.69 -17.20
N VAL A 69 -3.32 -2.33 -18.24
CA VAL A 69 -4.78 -2.51 -18.30
C VAL A 69 -5.20 -3.97 -18.13
N PRO A 70 -4.75 -4.94 -18.97
CA PRO A 70 -5.12 -6.34 -18.77
C PRO A 70 -4.59 -6.91 -17.46
N ARG A 71 -3.42 -6.45 -16.99
CA ARG A 71 -2.82 -6.95 -15.74
C ARG A 71 -3.64 -6.57 -14.52
N VAL A 72 -3.98 -5.27 -14.35
CA VAL A 72 -4.77 -4.83 -13.20
C VAL A 72 -6.22 -5.31 -13.27
N THR A 73 -6.77 -5.48 -14.48
CA THR A 73 -8.08 -6.12 -14.69
C THR A 73 -8.09 -7.54 -14.14
N ALA A 74 -7.06 -8.34 -14.46
CA ALA A 74 -6.94 -9.69 -13.94
C ALA A 74 -6.77 -9.71 -12.41
N TYR A 75 -6.08 -8.71 -11.83
CA TYR A 75 -5.98 -8.58 -10.36
C TYR A 75 -7.35 -8.37 -9.70
N ALA A 76 -8.16 -7.47 -10.24
CA ALA A 76 -9.53 -7.26 -9.76
C ALA A 76 -10.40 -8.51 -9.91
N GLN A 77 -10.34 -9.20 -11.06
CA GLN A 77 -11.05 -10.45 -11.32
C GLN A 77 -10.60 -11.61 -10.41
N GLY A 78 -9.35 -11.56 -9.94
CA GLY A 78 -8.80 -12.49 -8.96
C GLY A 78 -9.31 -12.25 -7.53
N GLY A 79 -9.90 -11.08 -7.26
CA GLY A 79 -10.41 -10.70 -5.94
C GLY A 79 -9.44 -9.87 -5.10
N ALA A 80 -8.49 -9.18 -5.72
CA ALA A 80 -7.64 -8.22 -5.01
C ALA A 80 -8.49 -7.14 -4.33
N ALA A 81 -8.21 -6.85 -3.05
CA ALA A 81 -8.90 -5.81 -2.28
C ALA A 81 -8.46 -4.39 -2.70
N ALA A 82 -7.23 -4.26 -3.17
CA ALA A 82 -6.66 -3.05 -3.75
C ALA A 82 -5.56 -3.42 -4.75
N VAL A 83 -5.18 -2.46 -5.60
CA VAL A 83 -4.02 -2.60 -6.48
C VAL A 83 -2.97 -1.54 -6.11
N SER A 84 -1.76 -2.00 -5.80
CA SER A 84 -0.58 -1.16 -5.58
C SER A 84 0.13 -0.90 -6.90
N VAL A 85 0.43 0.36 -7.21
CA VAL A 85 1.15 0.74 -8.43
C VAL A 85 2.42 1.48 -8.09
N LEU A 86 3.56 0.92 -8.51
CA LEU A 86 4.85 1.59 -8.38
C LEU A 86 4.88 2.82 -9.27
N THR A 87 5.19 3.99 -8.68
CA THR A 87 5.34 5.26 -9.43
C THR A 87 6.77 5.78 -9.44
N GLU A 88 7.69 5.17 -8.71
CA GLU A 88 9.10 5.52 -8.70
C GLU A 88 9.77 5.19 -10.05
N PRO A 89 10.35 6.20 -10.76
CA PRO A 89 10.79 6.00 -12.14
C PRO A 89 12.15 5.33 -12.27
N SER A 90 13.10 5.59 -11.36
CA SER A 90 14.52 5.23 -11.54
C SER A 90 14.79 3.73 -11.28
N GLN A 91 14.20 3.17 -10.24
CA GLN A 91 14.43 1.80 -9.80
C GLN A 91 13.32 0.84 -10.22
N PHE A 92 12.09 1.34 -10.36
CA PHE A 92 10.91 0.52 -10.61
C PHE A 92 10.26 0.77 -11.99
N HIS A 93 10.75 1.76 -12.76
CA HIS A 93 10.18 2.19 -14.04
C HIS A 93 8.69 2.53 -13.94
N GLY A 94 8.31 3.12 -12.81
CA GLY A 94 6.95 3.55 -12.51
C GLY A 94 6.65 4.97 -13.01
N SER A 95 5.38 5.37 -12.98
CA SER A 95 4.93 6.73 -13.28
C SER A 95 3.56 7.01 -12.69
N LEU A 96 3.22 8.31 -12.50
CA LEU A 96 1.86 8.74 -12.16
C LEU A 96 0.85 8.42 -13.27
N GLU A 97 1.29 8.31 -14.52
CA GLU A 97 0.46 7.89 -15.64
C GLU A 97 0.01 6.43 -15.49
N HIS A 98 0.90 5.54 -15.04
CA HIS A 98 0.52 4.16 -14.71
C HIS A 98 -0.54 4.14 -13.60
N LEU A 99 -0.38 4.98 -12.57
CA LEU A 99 -1.34 5.09 -11.47
C LEU A 99 -2.72 5.55 -11.98
N ALA A 100 -2.75 6.60 -12.80
CA ALA A 100 -3.98 7.13 -13.38
C ALA A 100 -4.69 6.11 -14.29
N THR A 101 -3.92 5.40 -15.13
CA THR A 101 -4.43 4.34 -16.01
C THR A 101 -5.05 3.20 -15.19
N ALA A 102 -4.37 2.76 -14.13
CA ALA A 102 -4.89 1.72 -13.22
C ALA A 102 -6.17 2.19 -12.52
N ALA A 103 -6.19 3.44 -11.99
CA ALA A 103 -7.35 3.99 -11.30
C ALA A 103 -8.57 4.08 -12.22
N ALA A 104 -8.41 4.57 -13.44
CA ALA A 104 -9.48 4.63 -14.44
C ALA A 104 -10.00 3.23 -14.81
N THR A 105 -9.09 2.26 -14.99
CA THR A 105 -9.46 0.88 -15.33
C THR A 105 -10.24 0.22 -14.20
N LEU A 106 -9.81 0.40 -12.95
CA LEU A 106 -10.34 -0.31 -11.79
C LEU A 106 -11.58 0.34 -11.18
N ALA A 107 -11.92 1.55 -11.58
CA ALA A 107 -13.14 2.24 -11.13
C ALA A 107 -14.41 1.40 -11.36
N ALA A 108 -14.52 0.74 -12.53
CA ALA A 108 -15.65 -0.12 -12.88
C ALA A 108 -15.74 -1.40 -12.02
N PHE A 109 -14.63 -1.83 -11.43
CA PHE A 109 -14.55 -2.99 -10.55
C PHE A 109 -14.77 -2.64 -9.07
N GLY A 110 -14.82 -1.36 -8.73
CA GLY A 110 -14.90 -0.89 -7.35
C GLY A 110 -13.64 -1.20 -6.53
N VAL A 111 -12.47 -1.38 -7.18
CA VAL A 111 -11.18 -1.70 -6.55
C VAL A 111 -10.32 -0.45 -6.49
N PRO A 112 -9.92 0.02 -5.29
CA PRO A 112 -9.06 1.19 -5.16
C PRO A 112 -7.63 0.91 -5.59
N VAL A 113 -6.95 1.97 -6.03
CA VAL A 113 -5.53 1.93 -6.40
C VAL A 113 -4.73 2.72 -5.38
N MET A 114 -3.56 2.22 -4.96
CA MET A 114 -2.64 2.93 -4.09
C MET A 114 -1.33 3.30 -4.80
N ARG A 115 -0.83 4.50 -4.53
CA ARG A 115 0.50 4.93 -4.94
C ARG A 115 1.55 4.26 -4.07
N LYS A 116 2.45 3.48 -4.67
CA LYS A 116 3.63 2.95 -4.01
C LYS A 116 4.88 3.67 -4.52
N ASP A 117 5.45 4.51 -3.68
CA ASP A 117 6.61 5.36 -3.96
C ASP A 117 7.29 5.72 -2.62
N PHE A 118 8.37 6.46 -2.67
CA PHE A 118 9.10 7.00 -1.53
C PHE A 118 8.60 8.43 -1.22
N LEU A 119 7.40 8.52 -0.64
CA LEU A 119 6.73 9.80 -0.39
C LEU A 119 7.33 10.50 0.83
N VAL A 120 7.55 11.82 0.72
CA VAL A 120 8.19 12.64 1.74
C VAL A 120 7.44 13.95 2.06
N ASP A 121 6.36 14.25 1.32
CA ASP A 121 5.64 15.52 1.42
C ASP A 121 4.15 15.36 1.03
N PRO A 122 3.22 16.09 1.69
CA PRO A 122 1.78 16.10 1.35
C PRO A 122 1.47 16.43 -0.11
N TYR A 123 2.30 17.22 -0.78
CA TYR A 123 2.16 17.50 -2.21
C TYR A 123 2.02 16.21 -3.04
N GLN A 124 2.82 15.19 -2.69
CA GLN A 124 2.80 13.92 -3.40
C GLN A 124 1.51 13.09 -3.14
N LEU A 125 0.82 13.34 -2.04
CA LEU A 125 -0.53 12.81 -1.80
C LEU A 125 -1.57 13.51 -2.67
N TYR A 126 -1.45 14.83 -2.87
CA TYR A 126 -2.29 15.55 -3.82
C TYR A 126 -2.08 15.04 -5.26
N GLU A 127 -0.81 14.79 -5.68
CA GLU A 127 -0.52 14.17 -6.99
C GLU A 127 -1.20 12.81 -7.13
N ALA A 128 -1.08 11.95 -6.10
CA ALA A 128 -1.70 10.63 -6.09
C ALA A 128 -3.22 10.72 -6.21
N ARG A 129 -3.84 11.60 -5.41
CA ARG A 129 -5.28 11.79 -5.41
C ARG A 129 -5.77 12.36 -6.74
N ALA A 130 -5.08 13.33 -7.31
CA ALA A 130 -5.37 13.91 -8.62
C ALA A 130 -5.24 12.90 -9.77
N ALA A 131 -4.40 11.86 -9.60
CA ALA A 131 -4.30 10.71 -10.50
C ALA A 131 -5.36 9.62 -10.22
N GLY A 132 -6.29 9.85 -9.28
CA GLY A 132 -7.38 8.93 -8.97
C GLY A 132 -7.06 7.87 -7.92
N ALA A 133 -5.92 7.96 -7.24
CA ALA A 133 -5.56 7.01 -6.18
C ALA A 133 -6.52 7.11 -4.98
N GLY A 134 -6.85 5.95 -4.41
CA GLY A 134 -7.59 5.79 -3.17
C GLY A 134 -6.70 5.47 -1.98
N GLY A 135 -5.37 5.34 -2.18
CA GLY A 135 -4.43 5.09 -1.10
C GLY A 135 -2.99 5.43 -1.44
N ALA A 136 -2.13 5.39 -0.41
CA ALA A 136 -0.70 5.65 -0.55
C ALA A 136 0.14 4.85 0.47
N LEU A 137 1.41 4.61 0.12
CA LEU A 137 2.41 4.05 1.03
C LEU A 137 3.15 5.18 1.75
N LEU A 138 3.31 5.06 3.06
CA LEU A 138 4.14 5.93 3.89
C LEU A 138 5.20 5.08 4.59
N ILE A 139 6.47 5.37 4.37
CA ILE A 139 7.59 4.60 4.96
C ILE A 139 8.04 5.29 6.24
N VAL A 140 7.84 4.64 7.39
CA VAL A 140 8.09 5.24 8.71
C VAL A 140 9.53 5.73 8.88
N ARG A 141 10.51 5.03 8.31
CA ARG A 141 11.93 5.39 8.40
C ARG A 141 12.32 6.65 7.60
N MET A 142 11.48 7.05 6.64
CA MET A 142 11.73 8.21 5.78
C MET A 142 11.12 9.51 6.32
N LEU A 143 10.24 9.41 7.31
CA LEU A 143 9.44 10.53 7.81
C LEU A 143 9.79 10.81 9.28
N SER A 144 9.84 12.09 9.66
CA SER A 144 9.79 12.45 11.07
C SER A 144 8.41 12.10 11.65
N ARG A 145 8.27 12.14 12.96
CA ARG A 145 6.98 11.91 13.62
C ARG A 145 5.93 12.94 13.16
N GLU A 146 6.34 14.18 13.05
CA GLU A 146 5.51 15.32 12.62
C GLU A 146 5.07 15.13 11.16
N ALA A 147 6.02 14.81 10.26
CA ALA A 147 5.74 14.57 8.85
C ALA A 147 4.81 13.36 8.65
N LEU A 148 4.98 12.27 9.41
CA LEU A 148 4.08 11.11 9.35
C LEU A 148 2.66 11.51 9.75
N THR A 149 2.50 12.29 10.82
CA THR A 149 1.19 12.79 11.27
C THR A 149 0.57 13.70 10.18
N GLU A 150 1.32 14.67 9.68
CA GLU A 150 0.85 15.58 8.62
C GLU A 150 0.41 14.83 7.35
N MET A 151 1.20 13.85 6.90
CA MET A 151 0.84 13.06 5.73
C MET A 151 -0.36 12.16 5.97
N THR A 152 -0.50 11.59 7.17
CA THR A 152 -1.68 10.79 7.54
C THR A 152 -2.93 11.67 7.58
N ASP A 153 -2.84 12.89 8.15
CA ASP A 153 -3.94 13.85 8.16
C ASP A 153 -4.33 14.30 6.75
N CYS A 154 -3.34 14.60 5.91
CA CYS A 154 -3.57 14.96 4.51
C CYS A 154 -4.27 13.83 3.74
N ALA A 155 -3.84 12.58 3.91
CA ALA A 155 -4.49 11.43 3.28
C ALA A 155 -5.96 11.31 3.75
N ARG A 156 -6.21 11.51 5.03
CA ARG A 156 -7.56 11.52 5.62
C ARG A 156 -8.45 12.60 4.99
N GLU A 157 -7.96 13.82 4.84
CA GLU A 157 -8.70 14.92 4.19
C GLU A 157 -9.05 14.59 2.73
N LEU A 158 -8.17 13.85 2.05
CA LEU A 158 -8.35 13.42 0.67
C LEU A 158 -9.22 12.16 0.51
N GLY A 159 -9.69 11.55 1.61
CA GLY A 159 -10.44 10.29 1.58
C GLY A 159 -9.61 9.10 1.11
N MET A 160 -8.31 9.11 1.35
CA MET A 160 -7.36 8.05 0.97
C MET A 160 -7.02 7.17 2.16
N PHE A 161 -6.87 5.86 1.94
CA PHE A 161 -6.24 4.97 2.92
C PHE A 161 -4.71 5.09 2.85
N VAL A 162 -4.03 4.71 3.94
CA VAL A 162 -2.57 4.62 3.98
C VAL A 162 -2.11 3.24 4.45
N VAL A 163 -1.03 2.75 3.85
CA VAL A 163 -0.22 1.67 4.40
C VAL A 163 1.04 2.31 4.99
N VAL A 164 1.22 2.20 6.30
CA VAL A 164 2.41 2.73 6.99
C VAL A 164 3.40 1.60 7.17
N GLU A 165 4.48 1.64 6.38
CA GLU A 165 5.46 0.58 6.27
C GLU A 165 6.51 0.66 7.38
N ALA A 166 6.68 -0.46 8.11
CA ALA A 166 7.61 -0.68 9.21
C ALA A 166 8.52 -1.89 8.91
N PHE A 167 9.67 -1.98 9.60
CA PHE A 167 10.70 -3.01 9.34
C PHE A 167 11.14 -3.75 10.61
N ASP A 168 10.84 -3.21 11.78
CA ASP A 168 11.13 -3.80 13.08
C ASP A 168 10.12 -3.34 14.14
N ALA A 169 10.23 -3.84 15.37
CA ALA A 169 9.30 -3.53 16.44
C ALA A 169 9.27 -2.03 16.81
N ALA A 170 10.40 -1.33 16.75
CA ALA A 170 10.46 0.10 17.01
C ALA A 170 9.74 0.92 15.91
N ASP A 171 9.86 0.49 14.65
CA ASP A 171 9.12 1.07 13.53
C ASP A 171 7.62 0.80 13.66
N ILE A 172 7.21 -0.39 14.10
CA ILE A 172 5.80 -0.73 14.37
C ILE A 172 5.21 0.20 15.44
N GLU A 173 5.94 0.43 16.54
CA GLU A 173 5.51 1.36 17.59
C GLU A 173 5.36 2.80 17.04
N ARG A 174 6.34 3.28 16.27
CA ARG A 174 6.30 4.61 15.64
C ARG A 174 5.13 4.75 14.65
N ALA A 175 4.94 3.74 13.80
CA ALA A 175 3.85 3.69 12.82
C ALA A 175 2.49 3.75 13.52
N THR A 176 2.28 2.87 14.52
CA THR A 176 1.04 2.80 15.30
C THR A 176 0.75 4.12 16.01
N ALA A 177 1.76 4.75 16.63
CA ALA A 177 1.61 6.05 17.28
C ALA A 177 1.27 7.17 16.29
N GLY A 178 1.85 7.15 15.08
CA GLY A 178 1.55 8.11 14.00
C GLY A 178 0.12 7.97 13.49
N ILE A 179 -0.30 6.74 13.23
CA ILE A 179 -1.67 6.42 12.78
C ILE A 179 -2.71 6.88 13.81
N ARG A 180 -2.51 6.59 15.09
CA ARG A 180 -3.44 6.98 16.17
C ARG A 180 -3.61 8.49 16.32
N ARG A 181 -2.58 9.28 16.01
CA ARG A 181 -2.62 10.75 16.12
C ARG A 181 -3.33 11.39 14.93
N GLY A 182 -2.99 10.97 13.73
CA GLY A 182 -3.57 11.50 12.50
C GLY A 182 -4.97 10.93 12.18
N CYS A 183 -5.27 9.74 12.69
CA CYS A 183 -6.58 9.11 12.60
C CYS A 183 -6.98 8.71 14.02
N PRO A 184 -7.62 9.56 14.85
CA PRO A 184 -8.16 9.11 16.11
C PRO A 184 -9.06 7.92 15.80
N LEU A 185 -8.59 6.75 16.26
CA LEU A 185 -9.32 5.49 16.14
C LEU A 185 -10.71 5.75 16.71
N ALA A 186 -11.57 6.00 15.79
CA ALA A 186 -12.96 6.40 15.87
C ALA A 186 -13.72 6.09 17.14
N SER A 187 -14.86 6.54 17.23
CA SER A 187 -16.03 6.16 17.99
C SER A 187 -16.06 4.67 18.35
N PRO A 188 -16.49 4.31 19.58
CA PRO A 188 -16.68 2.93 20.07
C PRO A 188 -17.56 2.05 19.16
N GLU A 189 -18.27 2.65 18.23
CA GLU A 189 -19.14 1.97 17.25
C GLU A 189 -18.38 1.13 16.19
N LEU A 190 -17.07 1.30 16.05
CA LEU A 190 -16.19 0.46 15.19
C LEU A 190 -15.65 -0.78 15.92
N HIS A 191 -15.92 -0.91 17.24
CA HIS A 191 -15.52 -2.04 18.07
C HIS A 191 -16.66 -3.04 18.31
N ALA A 192 -17.62 -3.15 17.39
CA ALA A 192 -18.57 -4.25 17.46
C ALA A 192 -17.80 -5.58 17.38
N PRO A 193 -18.08 -6.56 18.28
CA PRO A 193 -17.43 -7.85 18.24
C PRO A 193 -17.62 -8.45 16.85
N LEU A 194 -16.55 -9.07 16.32
CA LEU A 194 -16.49 -9.71 15.02
C LEU A 194 -17.58 -10.81 14.88
N GLY A 195 -18.80 -10.39 14.60
CA GLY A 195 -19.85 -11.23 14.05
C GLY A 195 -19.95 -10.91 12.57
N ASP A 196 -19.68 -11.87 11.75
CA ASP A 196 -20.03 -12.13 10.34
C ASP A 196 -20.36 -10.98 9.36
N THR A 197 -19.92 -9.74 9.56
CA THR A 197 -20.25 -8.64 8.64
C THR A 197 -19.03 -7.73 8.42
N HIS A 198 -18.61 -7.70 7.17
CA HIS A 198 -17.78 -6.71 6.48
C HIS A 198 -17.33 -5.51 7.32
N ARG A 199 -16.02 -5.38 7.58
CA ARG A 199 -15.41 -4.13 8.05
C ARG A 199 -15.56 -3.07 6.94
N HIS A 200 -16.73 -2.45 6.88
CA HIS A 200 -16.89 -1.23 6.10
C HIS A 200 -16.15 -0.12 6.83
N LEU A 201 -15.03 0.28 6.27
CA LEU A 201 -14.43 1.56 6.64
C LEU A 201 -15.38 2.61 6.10
N GLY A 202 -16.15 3.23 7.00
CA GLY A 202 -17.19 4.16 6.65
C GLY A 202 -16.68 5.33 5.80
N ARG A 203 -17.55 5.89 4.95
CA ARG A 203 -17.26 7.12 4.22
C ARG A 203 -16.80 8.19 5.21
N GLY A 204 -15.54 8.63 5.08
CA GLY A 204 -15.00 9.75 5.87
C GLY A 204 -13.80 9.42 6.74
N THR A 205 -13.41 8.15 6.93
CA THR A 205 -12.19 7.79 7.66
C THR A 205 -11.30 6.95 6.75
N PRO A 206 -10.12 7.44 6.32
CA PRO A 206 -9.20 6.63 5.55
C PRO A 206 -8.78 5.45 6.41
N ALA A 207 -8.81 4.25 5.84
CA ALA A 207 -8.21 3.08 6.46
C ALA A 207 -6.72 3.33 6.58
N ALA A 208 -6.20 3.20 7.79
CA ALA A 208 -4.79 3.04 7.99
C ALA A 208 -4.50 1.56 8.24
N LEU A 209 -3.52 1.03 7.54
CA LEU A 209 -3.01 -0.31 7.72
C LEU A 209 -1.55 -0.21 8.16
N LEU A 210 -1.11 -1.14 9.00
CA LEU A 210 0.29 -1.31 9.32
C LEU A 210 0.92 -2.28 8.31
N GLY A 211 1.90 -1.84 7.54
CA GLY A 211 2.71 -2.71 6.67
C GLY A 211 3.97 -3.20 7.39
N VAL A 212 4.26 -4.48 7.35
CA VAL A 212 5.55 -5.04 7.76
C VAL A 212 6.29 -5.53 6.54
N ASN A 213 7.43 -4.88 6.23
CA ASN A 213 8.25 -5.27 5.09
C ASN A 213 9.40 -6.18 5.55
N CYS A 214 9.36 -7.44 5.11
CA CYS A 214 10.42 -8.40 5.41
C CYS A 214 11.69 -8.22 4.57
N ARG A 215 11.69 -7.29 3.60
CA ARG A 215 12.89 -6.97 2.83
C ARG A 215 13.78 -6.01 3.61
N ASP A 216 15.05 -6.40 3.81
CA ASP A 216 16.07 -5.48 4.27
C ASP A 216 16.38 -4.46 3.16
N LEU A 217 16.20 -3.17 3.46
CA LEU A 217 16.39 -2.12 2.46
C LEU A 217 17.86 -1.66 2.33
N GLN A 218 18.79 -2.22 3.10
CA GLN A 218 20.22 -2.01 2.92
C GLN A 218 20.84 -3.07 2.02
N THR A 219 20.53 -4.35 2.28
CA THR A 219 21.04 -5.51 1.53
C THR A 219 20.13 -5.91 0.36
N LEU A 220 18.86 -5.50 0.37
CA LEU A 220 17.77 -5.93 -0.51
C LEU A 220 17.38 -7.41 -0.36
N GLU A 221 17.92 -8.08 0.64
CA GLU A 221 17.56 -9.47 0.97
C GLU A 221 16.14 -9.56 1.54
N VAL A 222 15.48 -10.65 1.22
CA VAL A 222 14.14 -10.97 1.75
C VAL A 222 14.31 -11.90 2.93
N MET A 223 13.77 -11.55 4.08
CA MET A 223 13.87 -12.28 5.34
C MET A 223 12.48 -12.75 5.81
N PRO A 224 11.91 -13.82 5.24
CA PRO A 224 10.53 -14.23 5.51
C PRO A 224 10.25 -14.51 7.00
N HIS A 225 11.24 -15.03 7.74
CA HIS A 225 11.15 -15.28 9.19
C HIS A 225 10.81 -14.04 10.02
N ARG A 226 11.04 -12.82 9.48
CA ARG A 226 10.71 -11.56 10.15
C ARG A 226 9.22 -11.43 10.45
N PHE A 227 8.35 -12.03 9.65
CA PHE A 227 6.90 -11.99 9.91
C PHE A 227 6.55 -12.66 11.23
N ALA A 228 7.04 -13.87 11.46
CA ALA A 228 6.85 -14.59 12.72
C ALA A 228 7.54 -13.89 13.91
N GLU A 229 8.75 -13.35 13.71
CA GLU A 229 9.48 -12.62 14.76
C GLU A 229 8.75 -11.37 15.23
N LEU A 230 7.99 -10.72 14.36
CA LEU A 230 7.26 -9.48 14.68
C LEU A 230 5.77 -9.71 15.01
N ALA A 231 5.29 -10.94 14.97
CA ALA A 231 3.88 -11.29 15.21
C ALA A 231 3.35 -10.74 16.54
N ASP A 232 4.13 -10.88 17.62
CA ASP A 232 3.77 -10.38 18.96
C ASP A 232 3.76 -8.84 19.08
N ALA A 233 4.41 -8.14 18.14
CA ALA A 233 4.45 -6.68 18.11
C ALA A 233 3.30 -6.07 17.28
N LEU A 234 2.51 -6.89 16.57
CA LEU A 234 1.43 -6.39 15.73
C LEU A 234 0.29 -5.78 16.56
N PRO A 235 -0.19 -4.57 16.18
CA PRO A 235 -1.33 -3.96 16.86
C PRO A 235 -2.62 -4.72 16.53
N ARG A 236 -3.44 -5.01 17.53
CA ARG A 236 -4.72 -5.72 17.36
C ARG A 236 -5.81 -4.86 16.72
N GLU A 237 -5.67 -3.54 16.79
CA GLU A 237 -6.66 -2.57 16.33
C GLU A 237 -6.49 -2.13 14.87
N LEU A 238 -5.39 -2.51 14.23
CA LEU A 238 -5.09 -2.16 12.83
C LEU A 238 -4.94 -3.42 11.99
N PRO A 239 -5.49 -3.44 10.77
CA PRO A 239 -5.16 -4.51 9.83
C PRO A 239 -3.67 -4.47 9.50
N CYS A 240 -3.00 -5.63 9.59
CA CYS A 240 -1.58 -5.77 9.33
C CYS A 240 -1.33 -6.37 7.95
N VAL A 241 -0.41 -5.77 7.20
CA VAL A 241 -0.03 -6.15 5.83
C VAL A 241 1.36 -6.80 5.85
N ALA A 242 1.49 -8.03 5.38
CA ALA A 242 2.79 -8.65 5.12
C ALA A 242 3.27 -8.25 3.72
N GLU A 243 4.45 -7.60 3.66
CA GLU A 243 5.03 -7.07 2.42
C GLU A 243 6.36 -7.73 2.08
N SER A 244 6.57 -8.02 0.81
CA SER A 244 7.72 -8.74 0.26
C SER A 244 7.76 -10.22 0.63
N GLY A 245 8.43 -11.04 -0.19
CA GLY A 245 8.68 -12.45 0.08
C GLY A 245 7.48 -13.39 -0.09
N ILE A 246 6.27 -12.89 -0.23
CA ILE A 246 5.07 -13.71 -0.45
C ILE A 246 5.00 -14.11 -1.92
N THR A 247 5.14 -15.41 -2.20
CA THR A 247 5.24 -15.95 -3.56
C THR A 247 4.32 -17.13 -3.82
N THR A 248 3.90 -17.85 -2.77
CA THR A 248 3.09 -19.07 -2.84
C THR A 248 1.83 -18.97 -1.97
N PRO A 249 0.84 -19.85 -2.19
CA PRO A 249 -0.30 -20.00 -1.28
C PRO A 249 0.11 -20.38 0.16
N ASP A 250 1.18 -21.17 0.30
CA ASP A 250 1.68 -21.60 1.62
C ASP A 250 2.25 -20.42 2.41
N ASP A 251 2.96 -19.49 1.75
CA ASP A 251 3.42 -18.25 2.39
C ASP A 251 2.21 -17.44 2.92
N CYS A 252 1.10 -17.39 2.17
CA CYS A 252 -0.12 -16.72 2.60
C CYS A 252 -0.74 -17.39 3.83
N ALA A 253 -0.74 -18.73 3.88
CA ALA A 253 -1.23 -19.48 5.02
C ALA A 253 -0.33 -19.30 6.26
N GLU A 254 0.97 -19.18 6.08
CA GLU A 254 1.95 -18.95 7.15
C GLU A 254 1.73 -17.58 7.79
N VAL A 255 1.75 -16.50 7.02
CA VAL A 255 1.57 -15.15 7.56
C VAL A 255 0.16 -14.93 8.13
N ALA A 256 -0.86 -15.62 7.63
CA ALA A 256 -2.19 -15.59 8.23
C ALA A 256 -2.20 -16.16 9.65
N ARG A 257 -1.46 -17.27 9.90
CA ARG A 257 -1.30 -17.83 11.26
C ARG A 257 -0.52 -16.90 12.19
N ASP A 258 0.41 -16.10 11.63
CA ASP A 258 1.18 -15.09 12.35
C ASP A 258 0.35 -13.82 12.67
N GLY A 259 -0.90 -13.76 12.23
CA GLY A 259 -1.82 -12.65 12.54
C GLY A 259 -1.90 -11.54 11.49
N TYR A 260 -1.29 -11.71 10.30
CA TYR A 260 -1.45 -10.75 9.20
C TYR A 260 -2.78 -10.97 8.49
N GLU A 261 -3.56 -9.92 8.35
CA GLU A 261 -4.88 -9.94 7.68
C GLU A 261 -4.80 -9.62 6.18
N VAL A 262 -3.67 -9.08 5.73
CA VAL A 262 -3.47 -8.65 4.34
C VAL A 262 -2.07 -9.05 3.87
N VAL A 263 -1.94 -9.44 2.61
CA VAL A 263 -0.65 -9.60 1.94
C VAL A 263 -0.51 -8.62 0.79
N LEU A 264 0.70 -8.12 0.55
CA LEU A 264 1.04 -7.35 -0.64
C LEU A 264 1.93 -8.19 -1.55
N VAL A 265 1.41 -8.57 -2.71
CA VAL A 265 2.07 -9.51 -3.63
C VAL A 265 2.35 -8.83 -4.98
N GLY A 266 3.61 -8.85 -5.40
CA GLY A 266 4.01 -8.22 -6.65
C GLY A 266 4.69 -9.18 -7.63
N SER A 267 5.92 -9.60 -7.35
CA SER A 267 6.75 -10.34 -8.32
C SER A 267 6.10 -11.64 -8.81
N ALA A 268 5.50 -12.41 -7.92
CA ALA A 268 4.79 -13.63 -8.29
C ALA A 268 3.64 -13.34 -9.27
N LEU A 269 2.86 -12.29 -9.01
CA LEU A 269 1.75 -11.91 -9.88
C LEU A 269 2.20 -11.33 -11.22
N MET A 270 3.30 -10.56 -11.25
CA MET A 270 3.86 -10.02 -12.49
C MET A 270 4.38 -11.11 -13.42
N GLN A 271 4.91 -12.20 -12.88
CA GLN A 271 5.45 -13.34 -13.63
C GLN A 271 4.38 -14.38 -13.99
N ALA A 272 3.22 -14.36 -13.34
CA ALA A 272 2.17 -15.36 -13.56
C ALA A 272 1.49 -15.19 -14.94
N PRO A 273 1.32 -16.29 -15.70
CA PRO A 273 0.48 -16.29 -16.91
C PRO A 273 -1.01 -16.06 -16.59
N ASP A 274 -1.50 -16.59 -15.46
CA ASP A 274 -2.86 -16.37 -14.92
C ASP A 274 -2.79 -15.76 -13.51
N PRO A 275 -2.58 -14.43 -13.40
CA PRO A 275 -2.49 -13.79 -12.09
C PRO A 275 -3.82 -13.82 -11.32
N ALA A 276 -4.97 -13.87 -12.00
CA ALA A 276 -6.27 -13.99 -11.34
C ALA A 276 -6.41 -15.35 -10.63
N GLY A 277 -5.97 -16.44 -11.26
CA GLY A 277 -5.92 -17.77 -10.65
C GLY A 277 -4.99 -17.83 -9.45
N VAL A 278 -3.79 -17.24 -9.58
CA VAL A 278 -2.83 -17.16 -8.45
C VAL A 278 -3.42 -16.40 -7.27
N ILE A 279 -4.06 -15.25 -7.49
CA ILE A 279 -4.71 -14.47 -6.42
C ILE A 279 -5.78 -15.31 -5.72
N ARG A 280 -6.66 -16.01 -6.49
CA ARG A 280 -7.70 -16.87 -5.89
C ARG A 280 -7.12 -17.98 -5.00
N THR A 281 -6.05 -18.64 -5.45
CA THR A 281 -5.41 -19.71 -4.66
C THR A 281 -4.73 -19.18 -3.40
N MET A 282 -4.03 -18.04 -3.50
CA MET A 282 -3.42 -17.36 -2.35
C MET A 282 -4.47 -16.93 -1.31
N LEU A 283 -5.56 -16.30 -1.76
CA LEU A 283 -6.67 -15.91 -0.89
C LEU A 283 -7.32 -17.11 -0.21
N ALA A 284 -7.54 -18.21 -0.94
CA ALA A 284 -8.12 -19.43 -0.37
C ALA A 284 -7.24 -20.03 0.74
N ALA A 285 -5.92 -20.09 0.51
CA ALA A 285 -4.97 -20.61 1.49
C ALA A 285 -4.89 -19.74 2.75
N GLY A 286 -4.78 -18.40 2.59
CA GLY A 286 -4.74 -17.48 3.72
C GLY A 286 -6.04 -17.51 4.54
N ARG A 287 -7.21 -17.54 3.89
CA ARG A 287 -8.52 -17.61 4.57
C ARG A 287 -8.76 -18.91 5.32
N ALA A 288 -8.20 -20.01 4.85
CA ALA A 288 -8.29 -21.29 5.53
C ALA A 288 -7.40 -21.36 6.78
N ALA A 289 -6.38 -20.51 6.88
CA ALA A 289 -5.40 -20.49 7.96
C ALA A 289 -5.66 -19.38 9.01
N ALA A 290 -6.46 -18.33 8.66
CA ALA A 290 -6.76 -17.15 9.48
C ALA A 290 -7.77 -17.39 10.63
#